data_70840b9b792c5c6d74ea3fff3357140f
#
_entry.id   70840b9b792c5c6d74ea3fff3357140f
#
_cell.length_a   1.000
_cell.length_b   1.000
_cell.length_c   1.000
_cell.angle_alpha   90.00
_cell.angle_beta   90.00
_cell.angle_gamma   90.00
#
_symmetry.space_group_name_H-M   'P 1'
#
loop_
_entity.id
_entity.type
_entity.pdbx_description
1 polymer ?
#
loop_
_entity_poly.entity_id
_entity_poly.type
_entity_poly.pdbx_seq_one_letter_code
_entity_poly.pdbx_strand_id
1 'polypeptide(L)'
;YQGKNEVVLYLSGKLNINGVDIDGLIIKEDAIVLVEFKNYAGEIKAQANGDWFHGSERINGGAKKKDGSTKTVFEQLKINRRALRDGLSRYIKNEDACNNIQALVVFSSISSLKLDEEFKWGANAWVNVSDVEHICEELDTIKARTRSNKSIILTDGDIFDFIRSKGLDERYIITKYSDTNVMPGDLFHEEFAHNGDDFSPNVLL
;
A
#
# COMPACT_ATOMS: atom_id res chain seq x y z
N TYR A 1 -2.65 2.20 -14.11
CA TYR A 1 -3.89 1.78 -13.44
C TYR A 1 -5.08 2.44 -14.14
N GLN A 2 -5.91 1.66 -14.80
CA GLN A 2 -7.17 2.09 -15.42
C GLN A 2 -8.34 1.55 -14.58
N GLY A 3 -8.31 1.82 -13.27
CA GLY A 3 -9.32 1.34 -12.35
C GLY A 3 -10.62 2.17 -12.40
N LYS A 4 -11.64 1.67 -11.70
CA LYS A 4 -12.94 2.35 -11.57
C LYS A 4 -12.88 3.61 -10.72
N ASN A 5 -11.84 3.74 -9.89
CA ASN A 5 -11.66 4.88 -8.98
C ASN A 5 -10.36 5.59 -9.31
N GLU A 6 -10.37 6.91 -9.26
CA GLU A 6 -9.18 7.71 -9.49
C GLU A 6 -8.12 7.42 -8.41
N VAL A 7 -6.89 7.14 -8.83
CA VAL A 7 -5.74 7.12 -7.94
C VAL A 7 -5.23 8.54 -7.84
N VAL A 8 -5.32 9.10 -6.66
CA VAL A 8 -4.92 10.49 -6.41
C VAL A 8 -3.42 10.58 -6.11
N LEU A 9 -2.85 9.55 -5.46
CA LEU A 9 -1.45 9.50 -5.07
C LEU A 9 -0.94 8.07 -5.04
N TYR A 10 0.21 7.86 -5.63
CA TYR A 10 1.00 6.64 -5.49
C TYR A 10 2.42 7.01 -5.08
N LEU A 11 2.89 6.42 -3.98
CA LEU A 11 4.25 6.54 -3.51
C LEU A 11 4.84 5.13 -3.36
N SER A 12 6.05 4.93 -3.88
CA SER A 12 6.77 3.67 -3.73
C SER A 12 8.20 3.89 -3.27
N GLY A 13 8.83 2.84 -2.76
CA GLY A 13 10.16 2.89 -2.17
C GLY A 13 10.10 2.95 -0.65
N LYS A 14 11.24 3.16 -0.01
CA LYS A 14 11.32 3.23 1.45
C LYS A 14 10.78 4.57 1.97
N LEU A 15 9.48 4.61 2.23
CA LEU A 15 8.84 5.77 2.82
C LEU A 15 8.95 5.68 4.35
N ASN A 16 9.75 6.54 4.97
CA ASN A 16 9.82 6.59 6.43
C ASN A 16 8.69 7.45 6.99
N ILE A 17 7.75 6.81 7.68
CA ILE A 17 6.62 7.49 8.30
C ILE A 17 6.61 7.16 9.79
N ASN A 18 6.80 8.17 10.62
CA ASN A 18 6.86 8.03 12.09
C ASN A 18 7.83 6.93 12.57
N GLY A 19 9.00 6.83 11.92
CA GLY A 19 10.06 5.90 12.31
C GLY A 19 9.87 4.46 11.83
N VAL A 20 8.90 4.21 10.96
CA VAL A 20 8.74 2.93 10.27
C VAL A 20 8.90 3.11 8.76
N ASP A 21 9.56 2.16 8.13
CA ASP A 21 9.66 2.11 6.68
C ASP A 21 8.47 1.34 6.13
N ILE A 22 7.81 1.91 5.13
CA ILE A 22 6.75 1.27 4.35
C ILE A 22 7.18 1.19 2.90
N ASP A 23 6.78 0.14 2.21
CA ASP A 23 7.20 -0.09 0.82
C ASP A 23 6.41 0.75 -0.18
N GLY A 24 5.15 1.03 0.12
CA GLY A 24 4.32 1.86 -0.72
C GLY A 24 3.08 2.40 -0.05
N LEU A 25 2.55 3.46 -0.62
CA LEU A 25 1.31 4.12 -0.21
C LEU A 25 0.50 4.47 -1.46
N ILE A 26 -0.73 4.04 -1.49
CA ILE A 26 -1.69 4.40 -2.53
C ILE A 26 -2.85 5.14 -1.86
N ILE A 27 -3.19 6.31 -2.39
CA ILE A 27 -4.38 7.04 -1.98
C ILE A 27 -5.30 7.13 -3.19
N LYS A 28 -6.49 6.58 -3.06
CA LYS A 28 -7.58 6.65 -4.03
C LYS A 28 -8.79 7.31 -3.39
N GLU A 29 -9.78 7.69 -4.20
CA GLU A 29 -10.95 8.42 -3.71
C GLU A 29 -11.65 7.77 -2.51
N ASP A 30 -11.66 6.43 -2.47
CA ASP A 30 -12.43 5.66 -1.50
C ASP A 30 -11.57 4.85 -0.52
N ALA A 31 -10.24 4.92 -0.59
CA ALA A 31 -9.35 4.21 0.32
C ALA A 31 -7.93 4.80 0.40
N ILE A 32 -7.32 4.64 1.57
CA ILE A 32 -5.87 4.74 1.78
C ILE A 32 -5.34 3.32 1.90
N VAL A 33 -4.37 2.96 1.08
CA VAL A 33 -3.81 1.61 1.01
C VAL A 33 -2.31 1.63 1.31
N LEU A 34 -1.94 1.00 2.42
CA LEU A 34 -0.56 0.64 2.73
C LEU A 34 -0.16 -0.56 1.88
N VAL A 35 0.92 -0.45 1.13
CA VAL A 35 1.45 -1.55 0.31
C VAL A 35 2.71 -2.14 0.96
N GLU A 36 2.78 -3.45 1.00
CA GLU A 36 3.92 -4.24 1.45
C GLU A 36 4.30 -5.25 0.38
N PHE A 37 5.52 -5.20 -0.14
CA PHE A 37 6.01 -6.15 -1.14
C PHE A 37 6.73 -7.33 -0.50
N LYS A 38 6.44 -8.53 -1.00
CA LYS A 38 7.06 -9.78 -0.56
C LYS A 38 7.57 -10.57 -1.77
N ASN A 39 8.88 -10.70 -1.88
CA ASN A 39 9.50 -11.43 -2.99
C ASN A 39 9.43 -12.95 -2.78
N TYR A 40 8.20 -13.48 -2.77
CA TYR A 40 7.90 -14.92 -2.73
C TYR A 40 6.94 -15.25 -3.86
N ALA A 41 7.00 -16.50 -4.34
CA ALA A 41 6.12 -16.99 -5.39
C ALA A 41 5.62 -18.39 -5.05
N GLY A 42 4.42 -18.76 -5.53
CA GLY A 42 3.84 -20.09 -5.37
C GLY A 42 2.70 -20.16 -4.36
N GLU A 43 2.69 -21.21 -3.52
CA GLU A 43 1.60 -21.41 -2.53
C GLU A 43 1.81 -20.47 -1.33
N ILE A 44 0.85 -19.58 -1.08
CA ILE A 44 0.85 -18.64 0.04
C ILE A 44 -0.25 -19.01 1.03
N LYS A 45 0.13 -19.09 2.31
CA LYS A 45 -0.80 -19.22 3.43
C LYS A 45 -0.66 -18.04 4.37
N ALA A 46 -1.71 -17.23 4.49
CA ALA A 46 -1.75 -16.01 5.30
C ALA A 46 -2.71 -16.18 6.50
N GLN A 47 -2.22 -15.91 7.71
CA GLN A 47 -2.95 -16.07 8.96
C GLN A 47 -3.03 -14.74 9.72
N ALA A 48 -4.21 -14.45 10.29
CA ALA A 48 -4.46 -13.21 11.01
C ALA A 48 -3.67 -13.05 12.31
N ASN A 49 -3.43 -14.14 13.03
CA ASN A 49 -2.72 -14.13 14.31
C ASN A 49 -1.56 -15.13 14.35
N GLY A 50 -0.99 -15.46 13.19
CA GLY A 50 0.05 -16.47 13.07
C GLY A 50 1.12 -16.09 12.06
N ASP A 51 1.99 -17.04 11.82
CA ASP A 51 3.00 -16.94 10.79
C ASP A 51 2.37 -17.15 9.40
N TRP A 52 2.91 -16.41 8.44
CA TRP A 52 2.59 -16.63 7.03
C TRP A 52 3.62 -17.57 6.43
N PHE A 53 3.19 -18.36 5.45
CA PHE A 53 4.05 -19.37 4.83
C PHE A 53 4.00 -19.29 3.30
N HIS A 54 5.15 -19.54 2.70
CA HIS A 54 5.34 -19.87 1.30
C HIS A 54 5.67 -21.38 1.24
N GLY A 55 4.74 -22.20 0.80
CA GLY A 55 4.84 -23.65 0.98
C GLY A 55 5.03 -24.03 2.44
N SER A 56 6.19 -24.59 2.81
CA SER A 56 6.56 -24.91 4.19
C SER A 56 7.46 -23.85 4.85
N GLU A 57 7.93 -22.87 4.11
CA GLU A 57 8.86 -21.86 4.58
C GLU A 57 8.09 -20.66 5.21
N ARG A 58 8.53 -20.23 6.39
CA ARG A 58 7.96 -19.08 7.07
C ARG A 58 8.35 -17.76 6.37
N ILE A 59 7.36 -16.93 6.08
CA ILE A 59 7.56 -15.59 5.55
C ILE A 59 7.81 -14.61 6.70
N ASN A 60 8.93 -13.89 6.64
CA ASN A 60 9.30 -12.91 7.64
C ASN A 60 8.60 -11.56 7.41
N GLY A 61 8.18 -10.92 8.51
CA GLY A 61 7.63 -9.55 8.48
C GLY A 61 8.69 -8.47 8.28
N GLY A 62 9.98 -8.81 8.39
CA GLY A 62 11.09 -7.88 8.14
C GLY A 62 11.71 -7.29 9.41
N ALA A 63 10.92 -6.78 10.36
CA ALA A 63 11.46 -6.17 11.57
C ALA A 63 11.76 -7.20 12.68
N LYS A 64 12.85 -7.01 13.41
CA LYS A 64 13.21 -7.84 14.56
C LYS A 64 12.46 -7.41 15.82
N LYS A 65 12.13 -8.38 16.67
CA LYS A 65 11.65 -8.17 18.04
C LYS A 65 12.84 -7.94 18.98
N LYS A 66 12.55 -7.53 20.22
CA LYS A 66 13.58 -7.33 21.26
C LYS A 66 14.34 -8.60 21.62
N ASP A 67 13.70 -9.76 21.49
CA ASP A 67 14.27 -11.09 21.72
C ASP A 67 15.09 -11.63 20.54
N GLY A 68 15.25 -10.83 19.47
CA GLY A 68 15.99 -11.20 18.25
C GLY A 68 15.16 -11.98 17.22
N SER A 69 13.96 -12.46 17.57
CA SER A 69 13.06 -13.09 16.59
C SER A 69 12.50 -12.08 15.59
N THR A 70 12.08 -12.55 14.42
CA THR A 70 11.42 -11.69 13.43
C THR A 70 9.93 -11.56 13.72
N LYS A 71 9.36 -10.39 13.45
CA LYS A 71 7.92 -10.20 13.48
C LYS A 71 7.25 -11.03 12.39
N THR A 72 5.98 -11.37 12.60
CA THR A 72 5.15 -11.94 11.54
C THR A 72 4.81 -10.83 10.52
N VAL A 73 4.40 -11.20 9.32
CA VAL A 73 3.90 -10.25 8.31
C VAL A 73 2.75 -9.43 8.89
N PHE A 74 1.80 -10.09 9.55
CA PHE A 74 0.64 -9.43 10.15
C PHE A 74 1.02 -8.43 11.28
N GLU A 75 1.98 -8.78 12.15
CA GLU A 75 2.49 -7.86 13.16
C GLU A 75 3.15 -6.62 12.52
N GLN A 76 3.90 -6.82 11.44
CA GLN A 76 4.52 -5.71 10.69
C GLN A 76 3.45 -4.80 10.10
N LEU A 77 2.44 -5.35 9.44
CA LEU A 77 1.33 -4.57 8.88
C LEU A 77 0.59 -3.75 9.93
N LYS A 78 0.34 -4.31 11.13
CA LYS A 78 -0.29 -3.55 12.23
C LYS A 78 0.54 -2.35 12.68
N ILE A 79 1.86 -2.52 12.76
CA ILE A 79 2.77 -1.43 13.13
C ILE A 79 2.80 -0.36 12.06
N ASN A 80 2.97 -0.75 10.80
CA ASN A 80 3.04 0.16 9.67
C ASN A 80 1.72 0.93 9.51
N ARG A 81 0.57 0.23 9.62
CA ARG A 81 -0.76 0.85 9.57
C ARG A 81 -0.95 1.89 10.68
N ARG A 82 -0.53 1.57 11.91
CA ARG A 82 -0.62 2.51 13.03
C ARG A 82 0.26 3.74 12.79
N ALA A 83 1.50 3.55 12.39
CA ALA A 83 2.42 4.66 12.12
C ALA A 83 1.91 5.55 10.98
N LEU A 84 1.38 4.93 9.91
CA LEU A 84 0.77 5.66 8.81
C LEU A 84 -0.46 6.44 9.25
N ARG A 85 -1.38 5.84 10.02
CA ARG A 85 -2.53 6.54 10.59
C ARG A 85 -2.09 7.75 11.41
N ASP A 86 -1.17 7.57 12.34
CA ASP A 86 -0.70 8.62 13.24
C ASP A 86 0.08 9.72 12.46
N GLY A 87 0.67 9.37 11.32
CA GLY A 87 1.33 10.31 10.42
C GLY A 87 0.35 11.11 9.57
N LEU A 88 -0.64 10.44 8.99
CA LEU A 88 -1.64 11.06 8.11
C LEU A 88 -2.66 11.92 8.86
N SER A 89 -3.07 11.51 10.07
CA SER A 89 -4.09 12.23 10.86
C SER A 89 -3.72 13.67 11.23
N ARG A 90 -2.48 14.05 11.04
CA ARG A 90 -2.01 15.44 11.23
C ARG A 90 -2.35 16.34 10.05
N TYR A 91 -2.58 15.77 8.88
CA TYR A 91 -2.77 16.46 7.61
C TYR A 91 -4.13 16.17 6.98
N ILE A 92 -4.56 14.92 7.02
CA ILE A 92 -5.87 14.51 6.51
C ILE A 92 -6.90 14.71 7.61
N LYS A 93 -7.82 15.64 7.37
CA LYS A 93 -8.89 15.99 8.33
C LYS A 93 -10.00 14.93 8.40
N ASN A 94 -10.08 14.05 7.40
CA ASN A 94 -11.03 12.96 7.39
C ASN A 94 -10.56 11.83 8.31
N GLU A 95 -11.01 11.86 9.57
CA GLU A 95 -10.67 10.85 10.58
C GLU A 95 -11.11 9.44 10.17
N ASP A 96 -12.25 9.31 9.50
CA ASP A 96 -12.74 8.01 9.01
C ASP A 96 -11.78 7.40 8.00
N ALA A 97 -11.19 8.20 7.10
CA ALA A 97 -10.18 7.75 6.17
C ALA A 97 -8.94 7.22 6.90
N CYS A 98 -8.41 8.00 7.85
CA CYS A 98 -7.22 7.63 8.62
C CYS A 98 -7.45 6.38 9.50
N ASN A 99 -8.64 6.22 10.05
CA ASN A 99 -8.98 5.06 10.88
C ASN A 99 -9.24 3.79 10.06
N ASN A 100 -9.55 3.90 8.78
CA ASN A 100 -9.90 2.79 7.88
C ASN A 100 -8.84 2.49 6.81
N ILE A 101 -7.56 2.79 7.09
CA ILE A 101 -6.45 2.42 6.21
C ILE A 101 -6.49 0.92 5.94
N GLN A 102 -6.44 0.55 4.66
CA GLN A 102 -6.34 -0.82 4.19
C GLN A 102 -4.86 -1.20 4.03
N ALA A 103 -4.53 -2.48 4.03
CA ALA A 103 -3.21 -2.97 3.66
C ALA A 103 -3.35 -3.93 2.48
N LEU A 104 -2.40 -3.85 1.56
CA LEU A 104 -2.25 -4.77 0.44
C LEU A 104 -0.86 -5.38 0.50
N VAL A 105 -0.79 -6.70 0.67
CA VAL A 105 0.47 -7.46 0.56
C VAL A 105 0.57 -8.01 -0.85
N VAL A 106 1.62 -7.63 -1.55
CA VAL A 106 1.85 -8.01 -2.94
C VAL A 106 3.00 -9.00 -3.02
N PHE A 107 2.72 -10.18 -3.54
CA PHE A 107 3.70 -11.21 -3.82
C PHE A 107 4.17 -11.17 -5.27
N SER A 108 5.35 -11.77 -5.56
CA SER A 108 5.84 -11.84 -6.94
C SER A 108 4.91 -12.65 -7.84
N SER A 109 4.35 -13.76 -7.33
CA SER A 109 3.33 -14.56 -8.01
C SER A 109 2.63 -15.48 -7.01
N ILE A 110 1.36 -15.77 -7.19
CA ILE A 110 0.57 -16.67 -6.34
C ILE A 110 -0.04 -17.78 -7.20
N SER A 111 0.39 -19.03 -6.95
CA SER A 111 -0.23 -20.21 -7.59
C SER A 111 -1.42 -20.75 -6.79
N SER A 112 -1.42 -20.54 -5.48
CA SER A 112 -2.51 -20.92 -4.56
C SER A 112 -2.49 -20.02 -3.33
N LEU A 113 -3.65 -19.49 -2.94
CA LEU A 113 -3.81 -18.60 -1.80
C LEU A 113 -4.78 -19.19 -0.77
N LYS A 114 -4.27 -19.42 0.44
CA LYS A 114 -5.08 -19.80 1.62
C LYS A 114 -5.13 -18.64 2.59
N LEU A 115 -6.22 -17.89 2.58
CA LEU A 115 -6.46 -16.78 3.50
C LEU A 115 -7.26 -17.23 4.71
N ASP A 116 -6.85 -16.74 5.89
CA ASP A 116 -7.67 -16.81 7.11
C ASP A 116 -9.01 -16.09 6.90
N GLU A 117 -10.10 -16.70 7.37
CA GLU A 117 -11.45 -16.13 7.26
C GLU A 117 -11.57 -14.74 7.94
N GLU A 118 -10.76 -14.47 8.98
CA GLU A 118 -10.72 -13.16 9.63
C GLU A 118 -10.32 -12.02 8.68
N PHE A 119 -9.57 -12.31 7.61
CA PHE A 119 -9.25 -11.30 6.58
C PHE A 119 -10.44 -10.99 5.67
N LYS A 120 -11.38 -11.91 5.53
CA LYS A 120 -12.55 -11.72 4.68
C LYS A 120 -13.67 -10.97 5.40
N TRP A 121 -13.98 -11.36 6.63
CA TRP A 121 -15.21 -10.93 7.31
C TRP A 121 -14.99 -10.37 8.72
N GLY A 122 -13.81 -10.54 9.32
CA GLY A 122 -13.54 -10.20 10.70
C GLY A 122 -12.96 -8.83 10.93
N ALA A 123 -12.46 -8.61 12.14
CA ALA A 123 -11.78 -7.38 12.55
C ALA A 123 -10.50 -7.08 11.75
N ASN A 124 -9.96 -8.10 11.06
CA ASN A 124 -8.75 -8.01 10.25
C ASN A 124 -9.03 -7.92 8.75
N ALA A 125 -10.28 -7.69 8.33
CA ALA A 125 -10.68 -7.54 6.93
C ALA A 125 -10.11 -6.28 6.23
N TRP A 126 -9.22 -5.56 6.88
CA TRP A 126 -8.42 -4.48 6.30
C TRP A 126 -7.14 -4.99 5.60
N VAL A 127 -6.84 -6.29 5.68
CA VAL A 127 -5.69 -6.92 5.01
C VAL A 127 -6.16 -7.60 3.74
N ASN A 128 -5.56 -7.21 2.63
CA ASN A 128 -5.79 -7.77 1.31
C ASN A 128 -4.47 -8.39 0.81
N VAL A 129 -4.55 -9.40 -0.03
CA VAL A 129 -3.40 -10.11 -0.56
C VAL A 129 -3.57 -10.31 -2.05
N SER A 130 -2.54 -9.95 -2.80
CA SER A 130 -2.50 -10.09 -4.25
C SER A 130 -1.09 -10.45 -4.71
N ASP A 131 -0.91 -10.65 -5.98
CA ASP A 131 0.39 -10.69 -6.64
C ASP A 131 0.53 -9.55 -7.65
N VAL A 132 1.73 -9.49 -8.25
CA VAL A 132 2.06 -8.45 -9.22
C VAL A 132 1.12 -8.45 -10.42
N GLU A 133 0.69 -9.62 -10.87
CA GLU A 133 -0.15 -9.78 -12.04
C GLU A 133 -1.59 -9.27 -11.80
N HIS A 134 -2.11 -9.44 -10.57
CA HIS A 134 -3.49 -9.12 -10.21
C HIS A 134 -3.64 -7.87 -9.32
N ILE A 135 -2.57 -7.13 -9.07
CA ILE A 135 -2.59 -5.97 -8.17
C ILE A 135 -3.63 -4.91 -8.55
N CYS A 136 -3.82 -4.66 -9.86
CA CYS A 136 -4.79 -3.67 -10.33
C CYS A 136 -6.23 -4.10 -10.06
N GLU A 137 -6.54 -5.38 -10.30
CA GLU A 137 -7.85 -5.94 -10.02
C GLU A 137 -8.18 -5.89 -8.54
N GLU A 138 -7.21 -6.26 -7.69
CA GLU A 138 -7.38 -6.21 -6.24
C GLU A 138 -7.58 -4.77 -5.75
N LEU A 139 -6.81 -3.79 -6.25
CA LEU A 139 -6.97 -2.38 -5.92
C LEU A 139 -8.37 -1.84 -6.25
N ASP A 140 -9.01 -2.32 -7.30
CA ASP A 140 -10.39 -1.93 -7.64
C ASP A 140 -11.42 -2.40 -6.63
N THR A 141 -11.15 -3.50 -5.92
CA THR A 141 -12.03 -4.06 -4.90
C THR A 141 -11.82 -3.44 -3.53
N ILE A 142 -10.61 -2.96 -3.24
CA ILE A 142 -10.26 -2.40 -1.93
C ILE A 142 -10.99 -1.07 -1.71
N LYS A 143 -11.78 -1.03 -0.64
CA LYS A 143 -12.49 0.17 -0.17
C LYS A 143 -12.31 0.36 1.31
N ALA A 144 -12.26 1.61 1.74
CA ALA A 144 -12.29 1.89 3.17
C ALA A 144 -13.63 1.45 3.76
N ARG A 145 -13.57 0.64 4.82
CA ARG A 145 -14.76 0.11 5.49
C ARG A 145 -15.16 1.04 6.62
N THR A 146 -16.10 1.94 6.36
CA THR A 146 -16.68 2.79 7.41
C THR A 146 -17.86 2.11 8.07
N ARG A 147 -18.10 2.42 9.36
CA ARG A 147 -19.29 1.95 10.08
C ARG A 147 -20.60 2.40 9.44
N SER A 148 -20.58 3.46 8.66
CA SER A 148 -21.76 4.08 8.04
C SER A 148 -21.96 3.72 6.58
N ASN A 149 -21.15 2.83 6.00
CA ASN A 149 -21.10 2.54 4.56
C ASN A 149 -20.97 3.80 3.67
N LYS A 150 -20.51 4.91 4.22
CA LYS A 150 -20.26 6.12 3.45
C LYS A 150 -18.93 6.00 2.75
N SER A 151 -18.89 6.39 1.48
CA SER A 151 -17.63 6.56 0.76
C SER A 151 -16.77 7.59 1.49
N ILE A 152 -15.49 7.27 1.69
CA ILE A 152 -14.51 8.21 2.19
C ILE A 152 -14.03 8.98 0.98
N ILE A 153 -14.36 10.26 0.92
CA ILE A 153 -13.83 11.15 -0.11
C ILE A 153 -12.66 11.92 0.52
N LEU A 154 -11.49 11.74 -0.04
CA LEU A 154 -10.30 12.51 0.31
C LEU A 154 -10.20 13.72 -0.62
N THR A 155 -9.92 14.88 -0.05
CA THR A 155 -9.70 16.09 -0.85
C THR A 155 -8.24 16.23 -1.24
N ASP A 156 -7.98 16.82 -2.39
CA ASP A 156 -6.62 17.10 -2.85
C ASP A 156 -5.82 17.90 -1.81
N GLY A 157 -6.45 18.86 -1.13
CA GLY A 157 -5.79 19.69 -0.13
C GLY A 157 -5.21 18.89 1.05
N ASP A 158 -5.95 17.88 1.52
CA ASP A 158 -5.50 17.03 2.62
C ASP A 158 -4.24 16.23 2.23
N ILE A 159 -4.16 15.81 0.97
CA ILE A 159 -3.05 15.02 0.44
C ILE A 159 -1.83 15.90 0.18
N PHE A 160 -2.01 17.07 -0.38
CA PHE A 160 -0.92 18.03 -0.65
C PHE A 160 -0.20 18.45 0.63
N ASP A 161 -0.93 18.73 1.70
CA ASP A 161 -0.32 19.10 2.97
C ASP A 161 0.54 17.98 3.54
N PHE A 162 0.09 16.72 3.41
CA PHE A 162 0.89 15.56 3.80
C PHE A 162 2.18 15.45 2.98
N ILE A 163 2.08 15.51 1.65
CA ILE A 163 3.21 15.38 0.73
C ILE A 163 4.25 16.46 1.02
N ARG A 164 3.83 17.73 1.09
CA ARG A 164 4.70 18.87 1.39
C ARG A 164 5.40 18.70 2.73
N SER A 165 4.69 18.25 3.76
CA SER A 165 5.25 18.05 5.09
C SER A 165 6.35 17.00 5.16
N LYS A 166 6.39 16.09 4.19
CA LYS A 166 7.38 15.03 4.08
C LYS A 166 8.53 15.35 3.13
N GLY A 167 8.51 16.53 2.50
CA GLY A 167 9.48 16.90 1.46
C GLY A 167 9.40 15.97 0.25
N LEU A 168 8.19 15.49 -0.06
CA LEU A 168 7.96 14.54 -1.15
C LEU A 168 7.58 15.26 -2.45
N ASP A 169 7.26 16.53 -2.40
CA ASP A 169 6.88 17.39 -3.51
C ASP A 169 7.97 17.51 -4.60
N GLU A 170 9.24 17.38 -4.22
CA GLU A 170 10.35 17.40 -5.18
C GLU A 170 10.67 16.04 -5.81
N ARG A 171 10.09 14.95 -5.30
CA ARG A 171 10.45 13.57 -5.66
C ARG A 171 9.33 12.77 -6.32
N TYR A 172 8.10 13.28 -6.30
CA TYR A 172 6.94 12.49 -6.71
C TYR A 172 6.03 13.29 -7.64
N ILE A 173 5.68 12.67 -8.74
CA ILE A 173 4.71 13.23 -9.69
C ILE A 173 3.31 12.92 -9.17
N ILE A 174 2.52 13.95 -8.95
CA ILE A 174 1.09 13.83 -8.67
C ILE A 174 0.39 13.89 -10.02
N THR A 175 -0.08 12.77 -10.51
CA THR A 175 -0.86 12.74 -11.73
C THR A 175 -2.34 12.81 -11.36
N LYS A 176 -2.98 13.92 -11.67
CA LYS A 176 -4.43 13.99 -11.79
C LYS A 176 -4.77 13.47 -13.19
N TYR A 177 -5.31 12.28 -13.28
CA TYR A 177 -5.87 11.80 -14.53
C TYR A 177 -7.21 12.51 -14.76
N SER A 178 -7.19 13.66 -15.42
CA SER A 178 -8.36 14.11 -16.17
C SER A 178 -8.34 13.38 -17.51
N ASP A 179 -9.51 13.04 -18.02
CA ASP A 179 -9.82 12.28 -19.26
C ASP A 179 -9.04 12.61 -20.56
N THR A 180 -7.80 12.96 -20.50
CA THR A 180 -6.93 13.17 -21.66
C THR A 180 -6.08 11.93 -21.88
N ASN A 181 -6.21 11.36 -23.07
CA ASN A 181 -5.54 10.17 -23.63
C ASN A 181 -3.99 10.14 -23.56
N VAL A 182 -3.39 10.43 -22.43
CA VAL A 182 -1.94 10.33 -22.22
C VAL A 182 -1.66 8.98 -21.56
N MET A 183 -0.98 8.10 -22.28
CA MET A 183 -0.57 6.81 -21.76
C MET A 183 0.47 7.00 -20.65
N PRO A 184 0.35 6.27 -19.52
CA PRO A 184 1.29 6.40 -18.37
C PRO A 184 2.76 6.23 -18.73
N GLY A 185 3.08 5.46 -19.77
CA GLY A 185 4.45 5.25 -20.25
C GLY A 185 5.14 6.49 -20.78
N ASP A 186 4.39 7.45 -21.32
CA ASP A 186 4.97 8.63 -21.96
C ASP A 186 5.44 9.69 -20.95
N LEU A 187 4.86 9.68 -19.74
CA LEU A 187 5.25 10.60 -18.65
C LEU A 187 6.48 10.16 -17.87
N PHE A 188 6.78 8.87 -17.84
CA PHE A 188 7.90 8.33 -17.07
C PHE A 188 9.25 8.40 -17.80
N HIS A 189 9.27 8.55 -19.13
CA HIS A 189 10.51 8.51 -19.91
C HIS A 189 11.30 9.80 -19.93
N GLU A 190 10.71 10.96 -19.74
CA GLU A 190 11.41 12.23 -19.92
C GLU A 190 12.10 12.79 -18.67
N GLU A 191 11.59 12.54 -17.46
CA GLU A 191 12.15 13.15 -16.24
C GLU A 191 13.20 12.29 -15.51
N PHE A 192 13.20 10.96 -15.70
CA PHE A 192 14.18 10.07 -15.05
C PHE A 192 15.53 10.00 -15.79
N ALA A 193 15.63 10.52 -16.99
CA ALA A 193 16.86 10.51 -17.79
C ALA A 193 17.92 11.53 -17.35
N HIS A 194 17.63 12.43 -16.40
CA HIS A 194 18.53 13.53 -16.06
C HIS A 194 19.25 13.44 -14.71
N ASN A 195 18.92 12.52 -13.84
CA ASN A 195 19.66 12.33 -12.59
C ASN A 195 20.31 10.96 -12.55
N GLY A 196 21.60 10.91 -12.84
CA GLY A 196 22.44 9.73 -13.02
C GLY A 196 22.71 8.92 -11.74
N ASP A 197 21.73 8.64 -10.94
CA ASP A 197 21.82 7.70 -9.83
C ASP A 197 21.09 6.40 -10.20
N ASP A 198 21.85 5.32 -10.08
CA ASP A 198 21.52 3.91 -10.37
C ASP A 198 20.25 3.43 -9.63
N PHE A 199 19.09 3.91 -10.02
CA PHE A 199 17.80 3.30 -9.68
C PHE A 199 17.25 2.62 -10.94
N SER A 200 17.42 1.32 -11.04
CA SER A 200 16.57 0.51 -11.91
C SER A 200 15.17 0.51 -11.30
N PRO A 201 14.21 1.23 -11.85
CA PRO A 201 12.83 1.06 -11.44
C PRO A 201 12.39 -0.31 -11.97
N ASN A 202 12.15 -1.26 -11.09
CA ASN A 202 11.24 -2.34 -11.41
C ASN A 202 9.87 -1.69 -11.56
N VAL A 203 9.60 -1.20 -12.75
CA VAL A 203 8.30 -0.65 -13.11
C VAL A 203 7.36 -1.84 -13.21
N LEU A 204 6.51 -1.98 -12.24
CA LEU A 204 5.31 -2.78 -12.33
C LEU A 204 4.28 -1.97 -13.12
N LEU A 205 4.17 -2.30 -14.41
CA LEU A 205 3.01 -1.93 -15.23
C LEU A 205 1.90 -2.94 -15.03
#